data_6385dad0d41c8893ff07c131c66acbaa
#
_entry.id   6385dad0d41c8893ff07c131c66acbaa
#
_cell.length_a   1.000
_cell.length_b   1.000
_cell.length_c   1.000
_cell.angle_alpha   90.00
_cell.angle_beta   90.00
_cell.angle_gamma   90.00
#
_symmetry.space_group_name_H-M   'P 1'
#
loop_
_entity.id
_entity.type
_entity.pdbx_description
1 polymer ?
#
loop_
_entity_poly.entity_id
_entity_poly.type
_entity_poly.pdbx_seq_one_letter_code
_entity_poly.pdbx_strand_id
1 'polypeptide(L)'
;MLYLTLEEAIVIHDEIIDLTKGLKGYSKAGIGYLASALEHIQNDDFYPSFCDKLAHLMFSCIKFHPFNDGNKRTSIYLGMCFLDINGYCYNNFASTLEDVVVQVAEGTIDKTDLKSILEQHLPTAL
;
A
#
# COMPACT_ATOMS: atom_id res chain seq x y z
N MET A 1 -13.83 8.87 6.01
CA MET A 1 -12.69 8.06 5.51
C MET A 1 -12.80 6.65 6.07
N LEU A 2 -12.73 5.66 5.20
CA LEU A 2 -12.72 4.25 5.58
C LEU A 2 -11.29 3.72 5.52
N TYR A 3 -10.94 2.81 6.44
CA TYR A 3 -9.59 2.26 6.55
C TYR A 3 -9.62 0.74 6.50
N LEU A 4 -8.53 0.16 6.01
CA LEU A 4 -8.34 -1.30 6.04
C LEU A 4 -7.86 -1.72 7.43
N THR A 5 -8.30 -2.92 7.87
CA THR A 5 -7.76 -3.55 9.07
C THR A 5 -6.55 -4.40 8.73
N LEU A 6 -5.77 -4.78 9.73
CA LEU A 6 -4.64 -5.69 9.54
C LEU A 6 -5.12 -7.05 9.00
N GLU A 7 -6.23 -7.55 9.52
CA GLU A 7 -6.81 -8.82 9.07
C GLU A 7 -7.17 -8.78 7.59
N GLU A 8 -7.78 -7.67 7.15
CA GLU A 8 -8.10 -7.48 5.73
C GLU A 8 -6.84 -7.42 4.87
N ALA A 9 -5.79 -6.75 5.34
CA ALA A 9 -4.52 -6.69 4.64
C ALA A 9 -3.88 -8.08 4.50
N ILE A 10 -3.94 -8.89 5.53
CA ILE A 10 -3.43 -10.27 5.50
C ILE A 10 -4.21 -11.11 4.50
N VAL A 11 -5.54 -10.99 4.47
CA VAL A 11 -6.38 -11.72 3.51
C VAL A 11 -6.00 -11.34 2.08
N ILE A 12 -5.81 -10.05 1.81
CA ILE A 12 -5.38 -9.57 0.48
C ILE A 12 -4.05 -10.20 0.09
N HIS A 13 -3.08 -10.20 0.99
CA HIS A 13 -1.78 -10.83 0.75
C HIS A 13 -1.92 -12.33 0.47
N ASP A 14 -2.70 -13.04 1.28
CA ASP A 14 -2.85 -14.49 1.15
C ASP A 14 -3.49 -14.87 -0.19
N GLU A 15 -4.45 -14.09 -0.67
CA GLU A 15 -5.04 -14.30 -1.98
C GLU A 15 -4.02 -14.13 -3.10
N ILE A 16 -3.15 -13.12 -3.00
CA ILE A 16 -2.08 -12.89 -3.97
C ILE A 16 -1.10 -14.06 -3.98
N ILE A 17 -0.71 -14.53 -2.81
CA ILE A 17 0.24 -15.64 -2.68
C ILE A 17 -0.36 -16.94 -3.24
N ASP A 18 -1.63 -17.19 -3.03
CA ASP A 18 -2.30 -18.35 -3.61
C ASP A 18 -2.31 -18.31 -5.14
N LEU A 19 -2.53 -17.12 -5.73
CA LEU A 19 -2.52 -16.94 -7.18
C LEU A 19 -1.12 -17.03 -7.78
N THR A 20 -0.11 -16.54 -7.09
CA THR A 20 1.27 -16.48 -7.61
C THR A 20 2.15 -17.63 -7.14
N LYS A 21 1.63 -18.47 -6.25
CA LYS A 21 2.37 -19.61 -5.65
C LYS A 21 3.65 -19.17 -4.94
N GLY A 22 3.59 -18.00 -4.30
CA GLY A 22 4.70 -17.47 -3.52
C GLY A 22 4.78 -18.08 -2.12
N LEU A 23 5.71 -17.57 -1.34
CA LEU A 23 5.94 -18.01 0.04
C LEU A 23 4.92 -17.39 0.98
N LYS A 24 4.26 -18.22 1.77
CA LYS A 24 3.25 -17.80 2.76
C LYS A 24 3.91 -17.24 4.01
N GLY A 25 3.11 -16.53 4.79
CA GLY A 25 3.47 -16.10 6.12
C GLY A 25 4.07 -14.70 6.18
N TYR A 26 4.35 -14.28 7.40
CA TYR A 26 4.87 -12.95 7.68
C TYR A 26 5.85 -13.00 8.86
N SER A 27 6.74 -12.01 8.94
CA SER A 27 7.60 -11.84 10.10
C SER A 27 6.85 -11.10 11.21
N LYS A 28 7.15 -11.43 12.46
CA LYS A 28 6.52 -10.79 13.60
C LYS A 28 6.80 -9.28 13.62
N ALA A 29 8.05 -8.88 13.36
CA ALA A 29 8.42 -7.47 13.31
C ALA A 29 7.79 -6.75 12.13
N GLY A 30 7.86 -7.34 10.94
CA GLY A 30 7.32 -6.73 9.72
C GLY A 30 5.82 -6.53 9.76
N ILE A 31 5.07 -7.53 10.26
CA ILE A 31 3.62 -7.41 10.37
C ILE A 31 3.23 -6.35 11.41
N GLY A 32 4.04 -6.19 12.45
CA GLY A 32 3.86 -5.11 13.43
C GLY A 32 4.03 -3.73 12.80
N TYR A 33 4.98 -3.56 11.90
CA TYR A 33 5.17 -2.31 11.16
C TYR A 33 3.97 -2.01 10.26
N LEU A 34 3.41 -3.02 9.60
CA LEU A 34 2.21 -2.83 8.78
C LEU A 34 1.01 -2.45 9.64
N ALA A 35 0.82 -3.13 10.77
CA ALA A 35 -0.24 -2.79 11.72
C ALA A 35 -0.13 -1.34 12.18
N SER A 36 1.09 -0.90 12.50
CA SER A 36 1.36 0.49 12.90
C SER A 36 1.04 1.47 11.78
N ALA A 37 1.40 1.15 10.54
CA ALA A 37 1.12 2.02 9.40
C ALA A 37 -0.40 2.18 9.19
N LEU A 38 -1.15 1.09 9.29
CA LEU A 38 -2.61 1.12 9.17
C LEU A 38 -3.27 1.99 10.25
N GLU A 39 -2.69 2.01 11.44
CA GLU A 39 -3.14 2.87 12.53
C GLU A 39 -2.72 4.33 12.32
N HIS A 40 -1.46 4.55 11.95
CA HIS A 40 -0.88 5.89 11.77
C HIS A 40 -1.66 6.73 10.77
N ILE A 41 -2.10 6.14 9.65
CA ILE A 41 -2.81 6.89 8.60
C ILE A 41 -4.19 7.38 9.02
N GLN A 42 -4.71 6.91 10.16
CA GLN A 42 -5.95 7.44 10.73
C GLN A 42 -5.77 8.79 11.40
N ASN A 43 -4.51 9.21 11.62
CA ASN A 43 -4.19 10.50 12.22
C ASN A 43 -4.14 11.59 11.15
N ASP A 44 -5.17 12.42 11.09
CA ASP A 44 -5.31 13.49 10.09
C ASP A 44 -4.32 14.63 10.28
N ASP A 45 -3.74 14.78 11.47
CA ASP A 45 -2.74 15.82 11.74
C ASP A 45 -1.40 15.48 11.05
N PHE A 46 -1.01 14.21 11.05
CA PHE A 46 0.22 13.76 10.42
C PHE A 46 0.03 13.31 8.97
N TYR A 47 -1.17 12.84 8.62
CA TYR A 47 -1.50 12.36 7.29
C TYR A 47 -2.79 13.04 6.82
N PRO A 48 -2.73 14.36 6.50
CA PRO A 48 -3.94 15.16 6.25
C PRO A 48 -4.64 14.86 4.94
N SER A 49 -3.92 14.48 3.90
CA SER A 49 -4.52 14.19 2.60
C SER A 49 -4.66 12.69 2.36
N PHE A 50 -5.54 12.33 1.42
CA PHE A 50 -5.67 10.93 1.01
C PHE A 50 -4.35 10.39 0.47
N CYS A 51 -3.63 11.18 -0.34
CA CYS A 51 -2.34 10.76 -0.89
C CYS A 51 -1.26 10.61 0.19
N ASP A 52 -1.30 11.38 1.28
CA ASP A 52 -0.42 11.15 2.42
C ASP A 52 -0.65 9.77 3.02
N LYS A 53 -1.91 9.40 3.20
CA LYS A 53 -2.30 8.12 3.77
C LYS A 53 -1.94 6.97 2.84
N LEU A 54 -2.28 7.08 1.57
CA LEU A 54 -2.01 6.06 0.56
C LEU A 54 -0.51 5.82 0.39
N ALA A 55 0.28 6.89 0.29
CA ALA A 55 1.73 6.79 0.15
C ALA A 55 2.37 6.11 1.36
N HIS A 56 1.95 6.47 2.57
CA HIS A 56 2.49 5.86 3.79
C HIS A 56 2.16 4.37 3.87
N LEU A 57 0.93 4.00 3.55
CA LEU A 57 0.50 2.59 3.54
C LEU A 57 1.32 1.77 2.56
N MET A 58 1.41 2.23 1.31
CA MET A 58 2.14 1.51 0.26
C MET A 58 3.64 1.45 0.55
N PHE A 59 4.23 2.58 0.93
CA PHE A 59 5.66 2.67 1.27
C PHE A 59 6.03 1.73 2.41
N SER A 60 5.22 1.69 3.45
CA SER A 60 5.45 0.82 4.61
C SER A 60 5.39 -0.65 4.22
N CYS A 61 4.43 -1.03 3.40
CA CYS A 61 4.31 -2.40 2.91
C CYS A 61 5.54 -2.83 2.08
N ILE A 62 6.11 -1.92 1.32
CA ILE A 62 7.30 -2.22 0.51
C ILE A 62 8.56 -2.26 1.37
N LYS A 63 8.78 -1.24 2.20
CA LYS A 63 10.07 -1.04 2.90
C LYS A 63 10.26 -1.92 4.12
N PHE A 64 9.20 -2.23 4.85
CA PHE A 64 9.31 -2.98 6.10
C PHE A 64 9.15 -4.49 5.91
N HIS A 65 8.88 -4.94 4.70
CA HIS A 65 8.75 -6.36 4.37
C HIS A 65 7.88 -7.13 5.37
N PRO A 66 6.60 -6.73 5.56
CA PRO A 66 5.74 -7.40 6.53
C PRO A 66 5.55 -8.88 6.23
N PHE A 67 5.53 -9.24 4.95
CA PHE A 67 5.29 -10.63 4.51
C PHE A 67 6.60 -11.26 4.02
N ASN A 68 6.64 -12.58 4.02
CA ASN A 68 7.81 -13.34 3.54
C ASN A 68 8.02 -13.18 2.04
N ASP A 69 6.95 -12.91 1.29
CA ASP A 69 6.99 -12.75 -0.16
C ASP A 69 5.83 -11.88 -0.61
N GLY A 70 5.94 -11.29 -1.79
CA GLY A 70 4.85 -10.57 -2.44
C GLY A 70 4.58 -9.18 -1.88
N ASN A 71 5.50 -8.54 -1.18
CA ASN A 71 5.29 -7.24 -0.57
C ASN A 71 5.00 -6.13 -1.58
N LYS A 72 5.74 -6.07 -2.68
CA LYS A 72 5.52 -5.06 -3.72
C LYS A 72 4.13 -5.19 -4.35
N ARG A 73 3.75 -6.40 -4.72
CA ARG A 73 2.44 -6.67 -5.30
C ARG A 73 1.32 -6.38 -4.29
N THR A 74 1.49 -6.82 -3.05
CA THR A 74 0.53 -6.56 -1.98
C THR A 74 0.35 -5.06 -1.75
N SER A 75 1.42 -4.26 -1.82
CA SER A 75 1.31 -2.80 -1.66
C SER A 75 0.38 -2.17 -2.70
N ILE A 76 0.44 -2.65 -3.95
CA ILE A 76 -0.44 -2.17 -5.03
C ILE A 76 -1.90 -2.54 -4.71
N TYR A 77 -2.16 -3.78 -4.33
CA TYR A 77 -3.53 -4.24 -4.05
C TYR A 77 -4.11 -3.62 -2.78
N LEU A 78 -3.29 -3.39 -1.76
CA LEU A 78 -3.71 -2.60 -0.58
C LEU A 78 -4.11 -1.19 -1.01
N GLY A 79 -3.32 -0.58 -1.87
CA GLY A 79 -3.64 0.74 -2.42
C GLY A 79 -4.94 0.74 -3.20
N MET A 80 -5.15 -0.25 -4.05
CA MET A 80 -6.38 -0.40 -4.83
C MET A 80 -7.60 -0.54 -3.92
N CYS A 81 -7.52 -1.38 -2.90
CA CYS A 81 -8.62 -1.57 -1.96
C CYS A 81 -8.90 -0.30 -1.16
N PHE A 82 -7.86 0.40 -0.73
CA PHE A 82 -8.00 1.65 0.00
C PHE A 82 -8.65 2.74 -0.86
N LEU A 83 -8.28 2.83 -2.12
CA LEU A 83 -8.92 3.71 -3.09
C LEU A 83 -10.41 3.34 -3.25
N ASP A 84 -10.68 2.07 -3.49
CA ASP A 84 -12.01 1.56 -3.79
C ASP A 84 -12.99 1.81 -2.63
N ILE A 85 -12.62 1.50 -1.40
CA ILE A 85 -13.50 1.70 -0.24
C ILE A 85 -13.77 3.18 0.05
N ASN A 86 -12.95 4.08 -0.48
CA ASN A 86 -13.12 5.53 -0.31
C ASN A 86 -13.70 6.23 -1.54
N GLY A 87 -14.20 5.46 -2.51
CA GLY A 87 -14.92 5.98 -3.65
C GLY A 87 -14.05 6.52 -4.79
N TYR A 88 -12.77 6.24 -4.77
CA TYR A 88 -11.87 6.62 -5.87
C TYR A 88 -11.91 5.56 -6.97
N CYS A 89 -11.96 5.99 -8.21
CA CYS A 89 -11.83 5.12 -9.37
C CYS A 89 -10.52 5.44 -10.08
N TYR A 90 -9.64 4.46 -10.18
CA TYR A 90 -8.35 4.63 -10.84
C TYR A 90 -8.14 3.49 -11.82
N ASN A 91 -8.31 3.78 -13.11
CA ASN A 91 -8.06 2.80 -14.15
C ASN A 91 -6.55 2.59 -14.31
N ASN A 92 -6.13 1.34 -14.46
CA ASN A 92 -4.73 0.97 -14.69
C ASN A 92 -3.79 1.28 -13.49
N PHE A 93 -4.31 1.33 -12.28
CA PHE A 93 -3.49 1.59 -11.10
C PHE A 93 -2.35 0.59 -10.98
N ALA A 94 -2.66 -0.70 -11.09
CA ALA A 94 -1.65 -1.76 -10.97
C ALA A 94 -0.55 -1.62 -12.01
N SER A 95 -0.91 -1.42 -13.29
CA SER A 95 0.09 -1.27 -14.36
C SER A 95 0.90 0.01 -14.22
N THR A 96 0.28 1.10 -13.78
CA THR A 96 0.98 2.37 -13.55
C THR A 96 1.98 2.26 -12.40
N LEU A 97 1.64 1.56 -11.34
CA LEU A 97 2.48 1.47 -10.13
C LEU A 97 3.48 0.32 -10.15
N GLU A 98 3.41 -0.58 -11.12
CA GLU A 98 4.27 -1.77 -11.18
C GLU A 98 5.77 -1.42 -11.13
N ASP A 99 6.22 -0.50 -11.98
CA ASP A 99 7.62 -0.07 -11.98
C ASP A 99 7.94 0.84 -10.80
N VAL A 100 6.97 1.63 -10.37
CA VAL A 100 7.14 2.56 -9.23
C VAL A 100 7.45 1.80 -7.95
N VAL A 101 6.72 0.72 -7.65
CA VAL A 101 6.95 -0.06 -6.42
C VAL A 101 8.32 -0.74 -6.43
N VAL A 102 8.81 -1.14 -7.58
CA VAL A 102 10.19 -1.67 -7.72
C VAL A 102 11.20 -0.58 -7.38
N GLN A 103 11.01 0.63 -7.89
CA GLN A 103 11.90 1.76 -7.61
C GLN A 103 11.85 2.20 -6.16
N VAL A 104 10.69 2.10 -5.51
CA VAL A 104 10.57 2.33 -4.07
C VAL A 104 11.38 1.29 -3.30
N ALA A 105 11.25 0.03 -3.67
CA ALA A 105 11.99 -1.07 -3.02
C ALA A 105 13.51 -0.89 -3.18
N GLU A 106 13.96 -0.40 -4.32
CA GLU A 106 15.38 -0.14 -4.61
C GLU A 106 15.91 1.13 -3.94
N GLY A 107 15.04 1.99 -3.44
CA GLY A 107 15.42 3.24 -2.82
C GLY A 107 15.57 4.43 -3.77
N THR A 108 15.26 4.26 -5.05
CA THR A 108 15.30 5.33 -6.06
C THR A 108 14.17 6.34 -5.86
N ILE A 109 13.01 5.85 -5.42
CA ILE A 109 11.84 6.67 -5.11
C ILE A 109 11.59 6.60 -3.61
N ASP A 110 11.57 7.75 -2.95
CA ASP A 110 11.23 7.83 -1.53
C ASP A 110 9.72 8.04 -1.32
N LYS A 111 9.29 8.17 -0.07
CA LYS A 111 7.87 8.34 0.25
C LYS A 111 7.31 9.65 -0.30
N THR A 112 8.08 10.71 -0.28
CA THR A 112 7.67 12.01 -0.82
C THR A 112 7.47 11.94 -2.33
N ASP A 113 8.40 11.28 -3.03
CA ASP A 113 8.30 11.04 -4.48
C ASP A 113 7.07 10.19 -4.80
N LEU A 114 6.83 9.14 -4.03
CA LEU A 114 5.67 8.27 -4.20
C LEU A 114 4.37 9.06 -4.06
N LYS A 115 4.28 9.91 -3.04
CA LYS A 115 3.12 10.79 -2.84
C LYS A 115 2.90 11.68 -4.06
N SER A 116 3.95 12.30 -4.59
CA SER A 116 3.86 13.17 -5.77
C SER A 116 3.34 12.41 -6.99
N ILE A 117 3.83 11.18 -7.20
CA ILE A 117 3.37 10.32 -8.30
C ILE A 117 1.89 10.01 -8.13
N LEU A 118 1.46 9.66 -6.94
CA LEU A 118 0.05 9.36 -6.65
C LEU A 118 -0.83 10.58 -6.88
N GLU A 119 -0.40 11.76 -6.44
CA GLU A 119 -1.15 13.01 -6.65
C GLU A 119 -1.33 13.34 -8.13
N GLN A 120 -0.31 13.06 -8.95
CA GLN A 120 -0.37 13.32 -10.40
C GLN A 120 -1.34 12.39 -11.12
N HIS A 121 -1.52 11.18 -10.63
CA HIS A 121 -2.27 10.14 -11.34
C HIS A 121 -3.64 9.86 -10.75
N LEU A 122 -3.93 10.29 -9.52
CA LEU A 122 -5.25 10.09 -8.94
C LEU A 122 -6.26 11.06 -9.55
N PRO A 123 -7.48 10.55 -9.89
CA PRO A 123 -8.55 11.44 -10.29
C PRO A 123 -8.96 12.31 -9.12
N THR A 124 -9.52 13.48 -9.42
CA THR A 124 -10.14 14.31 -8.40
C THR A 124 -11.22 13.50 -7.68
N ALA A 125 -11.29 13.61 -6.36
CA ALA A 125 -12.31 12.93 -5.57
C ALA A 125 -13.71 13.31 -6.09
N LEU A 126 -14.54 12.29 -6.29
CA LEU A 126 -15.92 12.47 -6.72
C LEU A 126 -16.78 13.04 -5.60
#